data_bbcec9d1069ec30fd66f68686a5288ed
#
_entry.id   bbcec9d1069ec30fd66f68686a5288ed
#
_cell.length_a   1.000
_cell.length_b   1.000
_cell.length_c   1.000
_cell.angle_alpha   90.00
_cell.angle_beta   90.00
_cell.angle_gamma   90.00
#
_symmetry.space_group_name_H-M   'P 1'
#
loop_
_entity.id
_entity.type
_entity.pdbx_description
1 polymer ?
#
loop_
_entity_poly.entity_id
_entity_poly.type
_entity_poly.pdbx_seq_one_letter_code
_entity_poly.pdbx_strand_id
1 'polypeptide(L)'
;MDEQRGWMTEHVLEAPRRRTLLWVFLAMTVVFGGSMAAVVAAVAPLTDVPVGVVAAAAVATGLISGLSFSVTMTLLIAWSWSQQGGADQAVRIARAVKTGRVPDGADVSTWDPILARQEAWARRGTWLFTLEFALFTGLSAFLLLLPPTPDDAPLPTWIPWAGLVFFGLVTVVSPFASLHRLRRVRVLRAELRRADRSL
;
A
#
# COMPACT_ATOMS: atom_id res chain seq x y z
N MET A 1 13.54 13.96 -21.02
CA MET A 1 13.92 12.61 -20.53
C MET A 1 15.06 12.66 -19.51
N ASP A 2 15.98 13.60 -19.62
CA ASP A 2 17.10 13.73 -18.66
C ASP A 2 16.67 14.27 -17.28
N GLU A 3 15.67 15.14 -17.23
CA GLU A 3 15.11 15.68 -16.00
C GLU A 3 14.45 14.62 -15.11
N GLN A 4 13.78 13.61 -15.68
CA GLN A 4 13.23 12.47 -14.95
C GLN A 4 14.31 11.50 -14.44
N ARG A 5 15.43 11.35 -15.16
CA ARG A 5 16.58 10.58 -14.68
C ARG A 5 17.28 11.26 -13.50
N GLY A 6 17.47 12.58 -13.58
CA GLY A 6 18.02 13.38 -12.49
C GLY A 6 17.16 13.26 -11.22
N TRP A 7 15.83 13.31 -11.35
CA TRP A 7 14.91 13.14 -10.24
C TRP A 7 15.04 11.79 -9.55
N MET A 8 15.08 10.68 -10.32
CA MET A 8 15.23 9.33 -9.75
C MET A 8 16.56 9.14 -9.03
N THR A 9 17.65 9.65 -9.63
CA THR A 9 18.98 9.54 -9.03
C THR A 9 19.05 10.32 -7.73
N GLU A 10 18.62 11.58 -7.73
CA GLU A 10 18.70 12.47 -6.58
C GLU A 10 17.77 12.07 -5.43
N HIS A 11 16.53 11.64 -5.73
CA HIS A 11 15.52 11.38 -4.71
C HIS A 11 15.43 9.92 -4.25
N VAL A 12 15.85 8.97 -5.08
CA VAL A 12 15.77 7.54 -4.76
C VAL A 12 17.13 6.95 -4.39
N LEU A 13 18.16 7.25 -5.19
CA LEU A 13 19.48 6.63 -5.01
C LEU A 13 20.35 7.36 -3.98
N GLU A 14 20.22 8.67 -3.86
CA GLU A 14 20.99 9.51 -2.93
C GLU A 14 20.22 9.86 -1.65
N ALA A 15 18.97 9.38 -1.50
CA ALA A 15 18.17 9.65 -0.34
C ALA A 15 18.88 9.20 0.95
N PRO A 16 18.90 10.03 2.01
CA PRO A 16 19.53 9.70 3.29
C PRO A 16 18.94 8.45 3.95
N ARG A 17 17.79 7.97 3.46
CA ARG A 17 17.11 6.75 3.91
C ARG A 17 17.11 5.62 2.88
N ARG A 18 18.10 5.56 2.01
CA ARG A 18 18.29 4.48 1.02
C ARG A 18 18.16 3.08 1.64
N ARG A 19 18.75 2.87 2.83
CA ARG A 19 18.62 1.59 3.54
C ARG A 19 17.18 1.25 3.89
N THR A 20 16.38 2.24 4.31
CA THR A 20 14.95 2.02 4.61
C THR A 20 14.18 1.62 3.36
N LEU A 21 14.40 2.30 2.23
CA LEU A 21 13.76 1.94 0.96
C LEU A 21 14.17 0.53 0.50
N LEU A 22 15.44 0.16 0.67
CA LEU A 22 15.92 -1.19 0.36
C LEU A 22 15.23 -2.26 1.22
N TRP A 23 15.12 -2.03 2.54
CA TRP A 23 14.41 -2.96 3.42
C TRP A 23 12.93 -3.07 3.09
N VAL A 24 12.27 -1.96 2.78
CA VAL A 24 10.87 -1.96 2.32
C VAL A 24 10.73 -2.75 1.02
N PHE A 25 11.63 -2.51 0.06
CA PHE A 25 11.67 -3.24 -1.20
C PHE A 25 11.80 -4.75 -0.97
N LEU A 26 12.79 -5.17 -0.18
CA LEU A 26 13.03 -6.59 0.11
C LEU A 26 11.84 -7.22 0.84
N ALA A 27 11.32 -6.56 1.88
CA ALA A 27 10.18 -7.05 2.64
C ALA A 27 8.94 -7.22 1.75
N MET A 28 8.64 -6.23 0.90
CA MET A 28 7.52 -6.31 -0.04
C MET A 28 7.72 -7.40 -1.09
N THR A 29 8.95 -7.59 -1.60
CA THR A 29 9.26 -8.67 -2.54
C THR A 29 9.00 -10.03 -1.91
N VAL A 30 9.49 -10.24 -0.69
CA VAL A 30 9.33 -11.52 0.02
C VAL A 30 7.87 -11.77 0.36
N VAL A 31 7.19 -10.80 0.95
CA VAL A 31 5.79 -10.95 1.41
C VAL A 31 4.86 -11.14 0.22
N PHE A 32 4.90 -10.24 -0.75
CA PHE A 32 3.97 -10.29 -1.88
C PHE A 32 4.32 -11.42 -2.86
N GLY A 33 5.61 -11.56 -3.18
CA GLY A 33 6.08 -12.64 -4.05
C GLY A 33 5.86 -14.01 -3.43
N GLY A 34 6.16 -14.17 -2.14
CA GLY A 34 5.89 -15.39 -1.38
C GLY A 34 4.39 -15.73 -1.33
N SER A 35 3.54 -14.74 -1.13
CA SER A 35 2.08 -14.94 -1.16
C SER A 35 1.60 -15.42 -2.53
N MET A 36 2.08 -14.83 -3.63
CA MET A 36 1.72 -15.23 -4.98
C MET A 36 2.25 -16.64 -5.32
N ALA A 37 3.48 -16.96 -4.94
CA ALA A 37 4.03 -18.30 -5.09
C ALA A 37 3.21 -19.34 -4.31
N ALA A 38 2.81 -19.02 -3.08
CA ALA A 38 1.98 -19.87 -2.25
C ALA A 38 0.58 -20.11 -2.87
N VAL A 39 -0.02 -19.10 -3.47
CA VAL A 39 -1.30 -19.25 -4.20
C VAL A 39 -1.15 -20.22 -5.37
N VAL A 40 -0.11 -20.07 -6.20
CA VAL A 40 0.15 -20.99 -7.31
C VAL A 40 0.40 -22.40 -6.81
N ALA A 41 1.18 -22.58 -5.76
CA ALA A 41 1.46 -23.88 -5.16
C ALA A 41 0.19 -24.52 -4.56
N ALA A 42 -0.70 -23.74 -3.97
CA ALA A 42 -1.95 -24.24 -3.39
C ALA A 42 -2.95 -24.74 -4.45
N VAL A 43 -2.86 -24.25 -5.68
CA VAL A 43 -3.69 -24.71 -6.80
C VAL A 43 -3.10 -25.97 -7.47
N ALA A 44 -1.82 -26.27 -7.24
CA ALA A 44 -1.13 -27.41 -7.84
C ALA A 44 -1.87 -28.77 -7.71
N PRO A 45 -2.40 -29.15 -6.53
CA PRO A 45 -3.09 -30.43 -6.36
C PRO A 45 -4.39 -30.56 -7.19
N LEU A 46 -4.86 -29.45 -7.75
CA LEU A 46 -6.09 -29.37 -8.55
C LEU A 46 -5.84 -29.51 -10.05
N THR A 47 -4.57 -29.71 -10.44
CA THR A 47 -4.16 -29.80 -11.83
C THR A 47 -3.34 -31.06 -12.05
N ASP A 48 -3.51 -31.71 -13.20
CA ASP A 48 -2.68 -32.85 -13.63
C ASP A 48 -1.28 -32.43 -14.12
N VAL A 49 -0.85 -31.21 -13.75
CA VAL A 49 0.43 -30.65 -14.17
C VAL A 49 1.57 -31.24 -13.31
N PRO A 50 2.67 -31.68 -13.92
CA PRO A 50 3.83 -32.18 -13.18
C PRO A 50 4.32 -31.22 -12.09
N VAL A 51 4.60 -31.73 -10.89
CA VAL A 51 5.03 -30.93 -9.72
C VAL A 51 6.19 -29.99 -10.02
N GLY A 52 7.15 -30.42 -10.87
CA GLY A 52 8.27 -29.58 -11.29
C GLY A 52 7.85 -28.35 -12.08
N VAL A 53 6.82 -28.47 -12.93
CA VAL A 53 6.29 -27.33 -13.71
C VAL A 53 5.55 -26.37 -12.80
N VAL A 54 4.75 -26.88 -11.85
CA VAL A 54 4.04 -26.06 -10.86
C VAL A 54 5.03 -25.31 -9.97
N ALA A 55 6.07 -25.99 -9.49
CA ALA A 55 7.11 -25.35 -8.68
C ALA A 55 7.82 -24.22 -9.45
N ALA A 56 8.16 -24.46 -10.72
CA ALA A 56 8.78 -23.44 -11.57
C ALA A 56 7.82 -22.25 -11.81
N ALA A 57 6.54 -22.54 -12.08
CA ALA A 57 5.51 -21.50 -12.26
C ALA A 57 5.29 -20.69 -10.97
N ALA A 58 5.25 -21.35 -9.80
CA ALA A 58 5.11 -20.67 -8.52
C ALA A 58 6.30 -19.72 -8.24
N VAL A 59 7.53 -20.19 -8.46
CA VAL A 59 8.72 -19.36 -8.30
C VAL A 59 8.72 -18.19 -9.29
N ALA A 60 8.45 -18.45 -10.56
CA ALA A 60 8.43 -17.40 -11.59
C ALA A 60 7.35 -16.35 -11.28
N THR A 61 6.13 -16.78 -10.97
CA THR A 61 5.01 -15.87 -10.61
C THR A 61 5.33 -15.07 -9.36
N GLY A 62 5.89 -15.72 -8.33
CA GLY A 62 6.30 -15.05 -7.09
C GLY A 62 7.37 -13.99 -7.35
N LEU A 63 8.41 -14.31 -8.11
CA LEU A 63 9.47 -13.37 -8.44
C LEU A 63 8.96 -12.19 -9.26
N ILE A 64 8.23 -12.44 -10.36
CA ILE A 64 7.72 -11.39 -11.24
C ILE A 64 6.77 -10.48 -10.48
N SER A 65 5.78 -11.04 -9.77
CA SER A 65 4.80 -10.27 -9.01
C SER A 65 5.44 -9.52 -7.86
N GLY A 66 6.33 -10.17 -7.10
CA GLY A 66 7.04 -9.58 -5.97
C GLY A 66 7.93 -8.41 -6.39
N LEU A 67 8.73 -8.58 -7.43
CA LEU A 67 9.60 -7.53 -7.95
C LEU A 67 8.80 -6.37 -8.52
N SER A 68 7.79 -6.64 -9.37
CA SER A 68 6.94 -5.60 -9.97
C SER A 68 6.23 -4.77 -8.91
N PHE A 69 5.63 -5.42 -7.91
CA PHE A 69 4.97 -4.75 -6.81
C PHE A 69 5.95 -3.91 -5.97
N SER A 70 7.11 -4.47 -5.64
CA SER A 70 8.11 -3.79 -4.82
C SER A 70 8.72 -2.59 -5.51
N VAL A 71 9.01 -2.67 -6.82
CA VAL A 71 9.45 -1.53 -7.62
C VAL A 71 8.40 -0.43 -7.59
N THR A 72 7.14 -0.77 -7.90
CA THR A 72 6.03 0.19 -7.92
C THR A 72 5.87 0.87 -6.56
N MET A 73 5.83 0.11 -5.46
CA MET A 73 5.67 0.65 -4.11
C MET A 73 6.85 1.52 -3.68
N THR A 74 8.07 1.10 -3.99
CA THR A 74 9.28 1.88 -3.68
C THR A 74 9.28 3.22 -4.42
N LEU A 75 8.90 3.22 -5.71
CA LEU A 75 8.78 4.44 -6.50
C LEU A 75 7.66 5.36 -5.97
N LEU A 76 6.51 4.80 -5.58
CA LEU A 76 5.41 5.57 -4.98
C LEU A 76 5.83 6.20 -3.64
N ILE A 77 6.56 5.47 -2.80
CA ILE A 77 7.08 6.00 -1.52
C ILE A 77 8.09 7.12 -1.79
N ALA A 78 9.04 6.91 -2.68
CA ALA A 78 10.04 7.92 -3.04
C ALA A 78 9.39 9.17 -3.64
N TRP A 79 8.43 8.99 -4.54
CA TRP A 79 7.64 10.08 -5.11
C TRP A 79 6.83 10.83 -4.03
N SER A 80 6.21 10.09 -3.09
CA SER A 80 5.52 10.71 -1.95
C SER A 80 6.45 11.54 -1.08
N TRP A 81 7.67 11.07 -0.84
CA TRP A 81 8.67 11.83 -0.08
C TRP A 81 9.13 13.10 -0.82
N SER A 82 9.34 13.02 -2.13
CA SER A 82 9.70 14.21 -2.92
C SER A 82 8.61 15.28 -2.87
N GLN A 83 7.34 14.88 -2.92
CA GLN A 83 6.20 15.78 -2.79
C GLN A 83 6.08 16.44 -1.41
N GLN A 84 6.77 15.90 -0.41
CA GLN A 84 6.77 16.41 0.97
C GLN A 84 8.05 17.20 1.31
N GLY A 85 8.91 17.47 0.34
CA GLY A 85 10.18 18.15 0.56
C GLY A 85 11.32 17.24 1.04
N GLY A 86 11.24 15.95 0.72
CA GLY A 86 12.25 14.95 1.04
C GLY A 86 11.86 14.00 2.18
N ALA A 87 12.66 12.95 2.35
CA ALA A 87 12.38 11.87 3.30
C ALA A 87 12.35 12.34 4.76
N ASP A 88 13.24 13.26 5.15
CA ASP A 88 13.32 13.75 6.52
C ASP A 88 12.12 14.62 6.87
N GLN A 89 11.68 15.47 5.95
CA GLN A 89 10.48 16.27 6.14
C GLN A 89 9.23 15.40 6.18
N ALA A 90 9.14 14.38 5.31
CA ALA A 90 8.05 13.42 5.34
C ALA A 90 7.93 12.71 6.70
N VAL A 91 9.07 12.34 7.32
CA VAL A 91 9.08 11.73 8.65
C VAL A 91 8.69 12.72 9.75
N ARG A 92 9.16 13.98 9.67
CA ARG A 92 8.74 15.02 10.62
C ARG A 92 7.22 15.23 10.56
N ILE A 93 6.66 15.34 9.36
CA ILE A 93 5.22 15.48 9.14
C ILE A 93 4.47 14.24 9.64
N ALA A 94 4.94 13.03 9.32
CA ALA A 94 4.32 11.79 9.80
C ALA A 94 4.31 11.70 11.33
N ARG A 95 5.40 12.13 11.99
CA ARG A 95 5.50 12.21 13.45
C ARG A 95 4.53 13.26 14.02
N ALA A 96 4.47 14.45 13.43
CA ALA A 96 3.53 15.49 13.83
C ALA A 96 2.07 15.03 13.71
N VAL A 97 1.71 14.37 12.60
CA VAL A 97 0.37 13.78 12.42
C VAL A 97 0.08 12.69 13.46
N LYS A 98 1.09 11.88 13.82
CA LYS A 98 0.93 10.84 14.85
C LYS A 98 0.76 11.42 16.24
N THR A 99 1.52 12.46 16.59
CA THR A 99 1.50 13.10 17.92
C THR A 99 0.40 14.14 18.05
N GLY A 100 -0.13 14.67 16.94
CA GLY A 100 -1.09 15.77 16.90
C GLY A 100 -0.49 17.11 17.32
N ARG A 101 0.83 17.28 17.30
CA ARG A 101 1.53 18.51 17.71
C ARG A 101 2.35 19.06 16.56
N VAL A 102 2.25 20.37 16.35
CA VAL A 102 3.10 21.10 15.43
C VAL A 102 4.51 21.20 16.01
N PRO A 103 5.58 20.79 15.31
CA PRO A 103 6.94 20.97 15.79
C PRO A 103 7.30 22.46 15.85
N ASP A 104 8.14 22.82 16.84
CA ASP A 104 8.71 24.16 16.90
C ASP A 104 9.49 24.50 15.62
N GLY A 105 9.25 25.69 15.08
CA GLY A 105 9.87 26.13 13.84
C GLY A 105 9.28 25.54 12.54
N ALA A 106 8.08 24.94 12.62
CA ALA A 106 7.35 24.52 11.41
C ALA A 106 6.91 25.74 10.62
N ASP A 107 7.43 25.87 9.38
CA ASP A 107 7.03 26.92 8.46
C ASP A 107 5.64 26.61 7.86
N VAL A 108 4.68 27.48 8.16
CA VAL A 108 3.28 27.34 7.71
C VAL A 108 3.18 27.33 6.20
N SER A 109 3.98 28.18 5.52
CA SER A 109 3.97 28.29 4.06
C SER A 109 4.33 26.97 3.37
N THR A 110 5.23 26.21 3.98
CA THR A 110 5.68 24.90 3.49
C THR A 110 4.76 23.75 3.92
N TRP A 111 4.27 23.77 5.17
CA TRP A 111 3.53 22.65 5.74
C TRP A 111 2.05 22.62 5.36
N ASP A 112 1.36 23.78 5.28
CA ASP A 112 -0.08 23.80 4.97
C ASP A 112 -0.41 23.20 3.61
N PRO A 113 0.30 23.47 2.50
CA PRO A 113 0.02 22.84 1.22
C PRO A 113 0.30 21.33 1.22
N ILE A 114 1.31 20.85 1.98
CA ILE A 114 1.60 19.42 2.09
C ILE A 114 0.47 18.72 2.85
N LEU A 115 0.04 19.27 4.00
CA LEU A 115 -1.06 18.72 4.79
C LEU A 115 -2.39 18.75 4.03
N ALA A 116 -2.67 19.81 3.26
CA ALA A 116 -3.83 19.91 2.38
C ALA A 116 -3.85 18.79 1.34
N ARG A 117 -2.70 18.54 0.71
CA ARG A 117 -2.54 17.44 -0.26
C ARG A 117 -2.73 16.08 0.38
N GLN A 118 -2.14 15.85 1.57
CA GLN A 118 -2.35 14.62 2.33
C GLN A 118 -3.81 14.41 2.72
N GLU A 119 -4.53 15.46 3.10
CA GLU A 119 -5.97 15.42 3.38
C GLU A 119 -6.77 15.00 2.14
N ALA A 120 -6.49 15.61 1.00
CA ALA A 120 -7.16 15.29 -0.26
C ALA A 120 -6.90 13.84 -0.70
N TRP A 121 -5.64 13.38 -0.59
CA TRP A 121 -5.26 12.00 -0.89
C TRP A 121 -5.90 11.00 0.08
N ALA A 122 -5.88 11.27 1.38
CA ALA A 122 -6.53 10.41 2.38
C ALA A 122 -8.01 10.24 2.09
N ARG A 123 -8.72 11.33 1.73
CA ARG A 123 -10.14 11.29 1.40
C ARG A 123 -10.44 10.47 0.13
N ARG A 124 -9.67 10.69 -0.94
CA ARG A 124 -9.84 9.93 -2.19
C ARG A 124 -9.44 8.47 -2.03
N GLY A 125 -8.28 8.22 -1.40
CA GLY A 125 -7.75 6.89 -1.16
C GLY A 125 -8.70 6.03 -0.33
N THR A 126 -9.34 6.59 0.69
CA THR A 126 -10.32 5.86 1.51
C THR A 126 -11.42 5.23 0.64
N TRP A 127 -12.02 6.01 -0.25
CA TRP A 127 -13.09 5.50 -1.11
C TRP A 127 -12.61 4.50 -2.16
N LEU A 128 -11.48 4.76 -2.79
CA LEU A 128 -10.92 3.87 -3.81
C LEU A 128 -10.54 2.50 -3.22
N PHE A 129 -9.80 2.49 -2.12
CA PHE A 129 -9.42 1.24 -1.45
C PHE A 129 -10.63 0.48 -0.89
N THR A 130 -11.60 1.20 -0.30
CA THR A 130 -12.82 0.54 0.20
C THR A 130 -13.60 -0.12 -0.93
N LEU A 131 -13.73 0.56 -2.08
CA LEU A 131 -14.40 0.00 -3.26
C LEU A 131 -13.66 -1.22 -3.81
N GLU A 132 -12.34 -1.13 -3.94
CA GLU A 132 -11.50 -2.23 -4.42
C GLU A 132 -11.64 -3.47 -3.53
N PHE A 133 -11.48 -3.32 -2.21
CA PHE A 133 -11.64 -4.43 -1.28
C PHE A 133 -13.08 -4.96 -1.21
N ALA A 134 -14.08 -4.10 -1.36
CA ALA A 134 -15.47 -4.53 -1.47
C ALA A 134 -15.72 -5.38 -2.73
N LEU A 135 -15.11 -5.04 -3.86
CA LEU A 135 -15.16 -5.85 -5.08
C LEU A 135 -14.54 -7.23 -4.88
N PHE A 136 -13.36 -7.31 -4.25
CA PHE A 136 -12.72 -8.59 -3.93
C PHE A 136 -13.55 -9.42 -2.93
N THR A 137 -14.16 -8.77 -1.96
CA THR A 137 -15.10 -9.41 -1.02
C THR A 137 -16.29 -9.99 -1.77
N GLY A 138 -16.89 -9.21 -2.67
CA GLY A 138 -18.01 -9.64 -3.53
C GLY A 138 -17.62 -10.79 -4.45
N LEU A 139 -16.42 -10.73 -5.06
CA LEU A 139 -15.90 -11.80 -5.88
C LEU A 139 -15.71 -13.10 -5.08
N SER A 140 -15.13 -13.00 -3.87
CA SER A 140 -14.94 -14.16 -2.98
C SER A 140 -16.30 -14.78 -2.58
N ALA A 141 -17.28 -13.94 -2.26
CA ALA A 141 -18.65 -14.39 -1.97
C ALA A 141 -19.32 -15.05 -3.20
N PHE A 142 -19.14 -14.45 -4.38
CA PHE A 142 -19.66 -15.00 -5.64
C PHE A 142 -19.07 -16.38 -5.92
N LEU A 143 -17.76 -16.58 -5.74
CA LEU A 143 -17.11 -17.89 -5.91
C LEU A 143 -17.66 -18.97 -4.96
N LEU A 144 -18.10 -18.58 -3.75
CA LEU A 144 -18.77 -19.51 -2.81
C LEU A 144 -20.18 -19.90 -3.23
N LEU A 145 -20.85 -19.06 -4.02
CA LEU A 145 -22.22 -19.31 -4.49
C LEU A 145 -22.27 -20.08 -5.82
N LEU A 146 -21.14 -20.19 -6.53
CA LEU A 146 -21.08 -20.97 -7.75
C LEU A 146 -21.28 -22.46 -7.42
N PRO A 147 -22.19 -23.15 -8.11
CA PRO A 147 -22.33 -24.62 -7.96
C PRO A 147 -21.03 -25.29 -8.44
N PRO A 148 -20.55 -26.31 -7.76
CA PRO A 148 -19.43 -27.12 -8.22
C PRO A 148 -19.77 -27.69 -9.61
N THR A 149 -18.91 -27.45 -10.59
CA THR A 149 -19.05 -28.05 -11.93
C THR A 149 -18.64 -29.51 -11.84
N PRO A 150 -19.41 -30.43 -12.45
CA PRO A 150 -19.17 -31.87 -12.29
C PRO A 150 -17.79 -32.32 -12.84
N ASP A 151 -17.25 -31.61 -13.81
CA ASP A 151 -16.06 -31.99 -14.54
C ASP A 151 -14.78 -31.25 -14.09
N ASP A 152 -14.90 -30.22 -13.24
CA ASP A 152 -13.77 -29.44 -12.77
C ASP A 152 -13.38 -29.85 -11.34
N ALA A 153 -12.10 -30.02 -11.09
CA ALA A 153 -11.62 -30.17 -9.72
C ALA A 153 -12.02 -28.91 -8.91
N PRO A 154 -12.88 -29.09 -7.87
CA PRO A 154 -13.40 -27.92 -7.16
C PRO A 154 -12.26 -27.15 -6.50
N LEU A 155 -12.25 -25.83 -6.67
CA LEU A 155 -11.36 -24.97 -5.90
C LEU A 155 -11.52 -25.30 -4.42
N PRO A 156 -10.41 -25.49 -3.67
CA PRO A 156 -10.50 -25.71 -2.24
C PRO A 156 -11.37 -24.64 -1.60
N THR A 157 -12.44 -25.03 -0.95
CA THR A 157 -13.46 -24.12 -0.39
C THR A 157 -12.86 -23.09 0.59
N TRP A 158 -11.73 -23.43 1.22
CA TRP A 158 -11.06 -22.49 2.12
C TRP A 158 -10.50 -21.23 1.44
N ILE A 159 -10.17 -21.29 0.12
CA ILE A 159 -9.62 -20.13 -0.61
C ILE A 159 -10.63 -18.99 -0.69
N PRO A 160 -11.86 -19.16 -1.22
CA PRO A 160 -12.84 -18.09 -1.22
C PRO A 160 -13.29 -17.69 0.20
N TRP A 161 -13.31 -18.60 1.18
CA TRP A 161 -13.56 -18.24 2.58
C TRP A 161 -12.44 -17.35 3.15
N ALA A 162 -11.19 -17.70 2.93
CA ALA A 162 -10.06 -16.86 3.35
C ALA A 162 -10.10 -15.48 2.69
N GLY A 163 -10.42 -15.43 1.39
CA GLY A 163 -10.63 -14.17 0.67
C GLY A 163 -11.77 -13.35 1.26
N LEU A 164 -12.92 -13.95 1.51
CA LEU A 164 -14.08 -13.30 2.10
C LEU A 164 -13.76 -12.68 3.46
N VAL A 165 -13.12 -13.44 4.35
CA VAL A 165 -12.74 -12.98 5.69
C VAL A 165 -11.69 -11.85 5.60
N PHE A 166 -10.63 -12.06 4.82
CA PHE A 166 -9.55 -11.08 4.70
C PHE A 166 -10.03 -9.76 4.07
N PHE A 167 -10.61 -9.84 2.87
CA PHE A 167 -11.06 -8.63 2.16
C PHE A 167 -12.26 -7.98 2.85
N GLY A 168 -13.17 -8.76 3.45
CA GLY A 168 -14.26 -8.25 4.24
C GLY A 168 -13.78 -7.47 5.47
N LEU A 169 -12.81 -8.01 6.21
CA LEU A 169 -12.20 -7.33 7.34
C LEU A 169 -11.52 -6.04 6.91
N VAL A 170 -10.72 -6.08 5.84
CA VAL A 170 -10.04 -4.89 5.32
C VAL A 170 -11.04 -3.84 4.83
N THR A 171 -12.13 -4.25 4.17
CA THR A 171 -13.21 -3.34 3.71
C THR A 171 -13.83 -2.59 4.89
N VAL A 172 -14.01 -3.25 6.03
CA VAL A 172 -14.59 -2.64 7.24
C VAL A 172 -13.56 -1.78 7.98
N VAL A 173 -12.33 -2.28 8.18
CA VAL A 173 -11.31 -1.60 9.02
C VAL A 173 -10.67 -0.40 8.32
N SER A 174 -10.45 -0.52 7.00
CA SER A 174 -9.75 0.52 6.21
C SER A 174 -10.36 1.92 6.31
N PRO A 175 -11.70 2.13 6.18
CA PRO A 175 -12.30 3.45 6.31
C PRO A 175 -12.12 4.05 7.71
N PHE A 176 -12.20 3.25 8.78
CA PHE A 176 -11.99 3.75 10.14
C PHE A 176 -10.56 4.24 10.37
N ALA A 177 -9.57 3.47 9.93
CA ALA A 177 -8.17 3.86 10.01
C ALA A 177 -7.90 5.16 9.23
N SER A 178 -8.45 5.27 8.03
CA SER A 178 -8.31 6.43 7.15
C SER A 178 -9.00 7.67 7.72
N LEU A 179 -10.22 7.54 8.26
CA LEU A 179 -10.96 8.64 8.89
C LEU A 179 -10.25 9.13 10.15
N HIS A 180 -9.68 8.22 10.94
CA HIS A 180 -8.89 8.60 12.12
C HIS A 180 -7.66 9.42 11.73
N ARG A 181 -6.93 8.98 10.70
CA ARG A 181 -5.79 9.73 10.14
C ARG A 181 -6.23 11.10 9.60
N LEU A 182 -7.34 11.15 8.87
CA LEU A 182 -7.89 12.38 8.31
C LEU A 182 -8.22 13.41 9.41
N ARG A 183 -8.85 12.97 10.50
CA ARG A 183 -9.13 13.84 11.66
C ARG A 183 -7.86 14.43 12.24
N ARG A 184 -6.81 13.61 12.43
CA ARG A 184 -5.51 14.08 12.95
C ARG A 184 -4.85 15.11 12.04
N VAL A 185 -4.85 14.88 10.72
CA VAL A 185 -4.30 15.85 9.75
C VAL A 185 -5.06 17.18 9.82
N ARG A 186 -6.39 17.15 9.93
CA ARG A 186 -7.21 18.39 10.04
C ARG A 186 -6.92 19.16 11.33
N VAL A 187 -6.82 18.46 12.46
CA VAL A 187 -6.48 19.08 13.75
C VAL A 187 -5.12 19.76 13.67
N LEU A 188 -4.09 19.03 13.18
CA LEU A 188 -2.75 19.57 13.02
C LEU A 188 -2.71 20.79 12.11
N ARG A 189 -3.44 20.77 10.99
CA ARG A 189 -3.56 21.90 10.08
C ARG A 189 -4.24 23.11 10.71
N ALA A 190 -5.27 22.89 11.53
CA ALA A 190 -5.95 23.95 12.27
C ALA A 190 -5.03 24.60 13.32
N GLU A 191 -4.23 23.80 14.04
CA GLU A 191 -3.24 24.30 14.99
C GLU A 191 -2.13 25.12 14.31
N LEU A 192 -1.60 24.61 13.19
CA LEU A 192 -0.59 25.29 12.39
C LEU A 192 -1.06 26.71 11.98
N ARG A 193 -2.30 26.83 11.48
CA ARG A 193 -2.88 28.12 11.09
C ARG A 193 -3.19 29.03 12.26
N ARG A 194 -3.43 28.50 13.46
CA ARG A 194 -3.58 29.31 14.69
C ARG A 194 -2.26 29.88 15.13
N ALA A 195 -1.20 29.07 15.12
CA ALA A 195 0.14 29.51 15.46
C ALA A 195 0.64 30.67 14.56
N ASP A 196 0.34 30.62 13.27
CA ASP A 196 0.66 31.68 12.31
C ASP A 196 -0.04 33.02 12.60
N ARG A 197 -1.28 32.98 13.10
CA ARG A 197 -2.05 34.20 13.42
C ARG A 197 -1.62 34.85 14.73
N SER A 198 -0.84 34.16 15.54
CA SER A 198 -0.36 34.64 16.83
C SER A 198 1.02 35.32 16.76
N LEU A 199 1.67 35.29 15.60
CA LEU A 199 2.92 35.97 15.28
C LEU A 199 2.66 37.28 14.56
#